data_ca49097618f3480c08c5e4b911e464d0
#
_entry.id   ca49097618f3480c08c5e4b911e464d0
#
_cell.length_a   1.000
_cell.length_b   1.000
_cell.length_c   1.000
_cell.angle_alpha   90.00
_cell.angle_beta   90.00
_cell.angle_gamma   90.00
#
_symmetry.space_group_name_H-M   'P 1'
#
loop_
_entity.id
_entity.type
_entity.pdbx_description
1 polymer ?
#
loop_
_entity_poly.entity_id
_entity_poly.type
_entity_poly.pdbx_seq_one_letter_code
_entity_poly.pdbx_strand_id
1 'polypeptide(L)'
;MDKRIREIYYAFNGKLVGNRVMKINVCETLAIMPNEIINYITKNCWFFASLEDAWAFTFTGNDLKNNYLIFLSDELMFQNKDQIKYTIAHEIGHVILGHRNSVLEKQSKKEIKKQEKEAGVFAKKYL
;
A
#
# COMPACT_ATOMS: atom_id res chain seq x y z
N MET A 1 -18.77 -4.99 11.07
CA MET A 1 -17.44 -4.42 10.80
C MET A 1 -16.94 -3.72 12.05
N ASP A 2 -15.68 -3.96 12.39
CA ASP A 2 -15.00 -3.36 13.53
C ASP A 2 -15.02 -1.82 13.44
N LYS A 3 -15.18 -1.15 14.58
CA LYS A 3 -15.22 0.32 14.64
C LYS A 3 -13.95 0.95 14.08
N ARG A 4 -12.77 0.40 14.44
CA ARG A 4 -11.48 0.92 13.97
C ARG A 4 -11.34 0.80 12.45
N ILE A 5 -11.79 -0.31 11.88
CA ILE A 5 -11.76 -0.53 10.44
C ILE A 5 -12.66 0.47 9.73
N ARG A 6 -13.85 0.73 10.27
CA ARG A 6 -14.76 1.74 9.70
C ARG A 6 -14.16 3.14 9.75
N GLU A 7 -13.52 3.49 10.86
CA GLU A 7 -12.87 4.80 11.00
C GLU A 7 -11.76 4.98 9.95
N ILE A 8 -10.95 3.94 9.73
CA ILE A 8 -9.92 3.96 8.70
C ILE A 8 -10.53 4.11 7.31
N TYR A 9 -11.59 3.36 7.03
CA TYR A 9 -12.28 3.45 5.75
C TYR A 9 -12.76 4.87 5.47
N TYR A 10 -13.41 5.50 6.43
CA TYR A 10 -13.90 6.87 6.25
C TYR A 10 -12.76 7.90 6.17
N ALA A 11 -11.64 7.64 6.85
CA ALA A 11 -10.48 8.53 6.78
C ALA A 11 -9.88 8.60 5.37
N PHE A 12 -10.00 7.54 4.57
CA PHE A 12 -9.57 7.56 3.18
C PHE A 12 -10.36 8.54 2.32
N ASN A 13 -11.57 8.87 2.71
CA ASN A 13 -12.40 9.85 2.01
C ASN A 13 -12.54 9.56 0.51
N GLY A 14 -12.86 8.31 0.16
CA GLY A 14 -13.06 7.90 -1.22
C GLY A 14 -11.82 7.48 -1.99
N LYS A 15 -10.65 7.48 -1.36
CA LYS A 15 -9.39 7.11 -2.03
C LYS A 15 -9.18 5.60 -2.15
N LEU A 16 -10.10 4.78 -1.65
CA LEU A 16 -10.09 3.34 -1.89
C LEU A 16 -11.03 3.05 -3.06
N VAL A 17 -10.45 2.69 -4.20
CA VAL A 17 -11.19 2.49 -5.45
C VAL A 17 -11.11 1.02 -5.86
N GLY A 18 -12.18 0.27 -5.61
CA GLY A 18 -12.22 -1.15 -5.89
C GLY A 18 -13.41 -1.81 -5.21
N ASN A 19 -13.40 -3.13 -5.13
CA ASN A 19 -14.47 -3.87 -4.50
C ASN A 19 -14.33 -3.91 -2.98
N ARG A 20 -15.35 -4.43 -2.32
CA ARG A 20 -15.41 -4.51 -0.86
C ARG A 20 -14.24 -5.32 -0.27
N VAL A 21 -13.87 -6.43 -0.90
CA VAL A 21 -12.80 -7.31 -0.41
C VAL A 21 -11.48 -6.54 -0.34
N MET A 22 -11.14 -5.82 -1.40
CA MET A 22 -9.92 -5.00 -1.43
C MET A 22 -9.95 -3.94 -0.33
N LYS A 23 -11.06 -3.22 -0.20
CA LYS A 23 -11.18 -2.14 0.79
C LYS A 23 -11.03 -2.66 2.21
N ILE A 24 -11.67 -3.78 2.53
CA ILE A 24 -11.56 -4.38 3.85
C ILE A 24 -10.13 -4.82 4.15
N ASN A 25 -9.46 -5.46 3.19
CA ASN A 25 -8.09 -5.92 3.39
C ASN A 25 -7.10 -4.78 3.61
N VAL A 26 -7.25 -3.68 2.88
CA VAL A 26 -6.42 -2.49 3.10
C VAL A 26 -6.64 -1.94 4.52
N CYS A 27 -7.89 -1.78 4.93
CA CYS A 27 -8.21 -1.23 6.25
C CYS A 27 -7.75 -2.16 7.37
N GLU A 28 -7.93 -3.46 7.24
CA GLU A 28 -7.46 -4.44 8.22
C GLU A 28 -5.94 -4.42 8.36
N THR A 29 -5.22 -4.29 7.25
CA THR A 29 -3.76 -4.20 7.28
C THR A 29 -3.30 -2.94 8.00
N LEU A 30 -3.92 -1.80 7.70
CA LEU A 30 -3.60 -0.55 8.39
C LEU A 30 -3.95 -0.60 9.87
N ALA A 31 -5.01 -1.32 10.25
CA ALA A 31 -5.46 -1.37 11.63
C ALA A 31 -4.41 -1.95 12.60
N ILE A 32 -3.45 -2.73 12.09
CA ILE A 32 -2.36 -3.28 12.92
C ILE A 32 -1.15 -2.36 13.01
N MET A 33 -1.22 -1.19 12.38
CA MET A 33 -0.12 -0.23 12.35
C MET A 33 -0.36 0.94 13.30
N PRO A 34 0.70 1.70 13.66
CA PRO A 34 0.55 2.89 14.50
C PRO A 34 -0.33 3.96 13.86
N ASN A 35 -0.97 4.78 14.70
CA ASN A 35 -1.84 5.86 14.23
C ASN A 35 -1.13 6.84 13.28
N GLU A 36 0.14 7.08 13.51
CA GLU A 36 0.93 7.98 12.64
C GLU A 36 0.96 7.48 11.19
N ILE A 37 1.16 6.18 11.02
CA ILE A 37 1.17 5.55 9.70
C ILE A 37 -0.25 5.58 9.11
N ILE A 38 -1.25 5.22 9.89
CA ILE A 38 -2.64 5.25 9.44
C ILE A 38 -3.02 6.64 8.94
N ASN A 39 -2.69 7.67 9.70
CA ASN A 39 -3.03 9.05 9.34
C ASN A 39 -2.32 9.49 8.06
N TYR A 40 -1.05 9.16 7.92
CA TYR A 40 -0.28 9.52 6.74
C TYR A 40 -0.81 8.83 5.48
N ILE A 41 -1.06 7.52 5.57
CA ILE A 41 -1.53 6.73 4.44
C ILE A 41 -2.94 7.13 4.02
N THR A 42 -3.86 7.30 4.97
CA THR A 42 -5.24 7.66 4.63
C THR A 42 -5.34 9.05 4.00
N LYS A 43 -4.42 9.94 4.35
CA LYS A 43 -4.39 11.30 3.81
C LYS A 43 -3.75 11.38 2.43
N ASN A 44 -2.70 10.62 2.19
CA ASN A 44 -1.84 10.84 1.02
C ASN A 44 -1.87 9.72 -0.03
N CYS A 45 -2.53 8.62 0.24
CA CYS A 45 -2.50 7.46 -0.65
C CYS A 45 -3.86 7.14 -1.26
N TRP A 46 -3.83 6.79 -2.55
CA TRP A 46 -4.95 6.22 -3.28
C TRP A 46 -4.65 4.74 -3.50
N PHE A 47 -5.63 3.89 -3.27
CA PHE A 47 -5.51 2.47 -3.58
C PHE A 47 -6.49 2.13 -4.70
N PHE A 48 -5.99 1.46 -5.73
CA PHE A 48 -6.79 1.08 -6.89
C PHE A 48 -6.74 -0.43 -7.10
N ALA A 49 -7.89 -1.04 -7.39
CA ALA A 49 -7.93 -2.39 -7.91
C ALA A 49 -7.37 -2.38 -9.34
N SER A 50 -6.58 -3.39 -9.69
CA SER A 50 -5.92 -3.47 -10.98
C SER A 50 -6.07 -4.86 -11.57
N LEU A 51 -6.10 -4.96 -12.91
CA LEU A 51 -6.12 -6.22 -13.65
C LEU A 51 -4.73 -6.68 -14.06
N GLU A 52 -3.68 -5.95 -13.64
CA GLU A 52 -2.30 -6.32 -13.96
C GLU A 52 -1.91 -7.65 -13.31
N ASP A 53 -0.99 -8.37 -13.95
CA ASP A 53 -0.52 -9.67 -13.46
C ASP A 53 0.29 -9.55 -12.16
N ALA A 54 0.97 -8.44 -11.96
CA ALA A 54 1.67 -8.19 -10.70
C ALA A 54 0.64 -8.01 -9.57
N TRP A 55 0.92 -8.59 -8.39
CA TRP A 55 0.00 -8.51 -7.28
C TRP A 55 -0.20 -7.09 -6.75
N ALA A 56 0.86 -6.30 -6.77
CA ALA A 56 0.77 -4.91 -6.32
C ALA A 56 1.97 -4.11 -6.82
N PHE A 57 1.76 -2.80 -6.96
CA PHE A 57 2.85 -1.86 -7.21
C PHE A 57 2.45 -0.46 -6.75
N THR A 58 3.45 0.37 -6.48
CA THR A 58 3.26 1.73 -5.98
C THR A 58 3.93 2.72 -6.92
N PHE A 59 3.23 3.80 -7.24
CA PHE A 59 3.82 4.96 -7.92
C PHE A 59 4.02 6.08 -6.90
N THR A 60 5.19 6.68 -6.93
CA THR A 60 5.58 7.77 -6.04
C THR A 60 6.63 8.63 -6.77
N GLY A 61 6.97 9.75 -6.19
CA GLY A 61 8.00 10.65 -6.71
C GLY A 61 7.50 12.07 -6.90
N ASN A 62 8.34 12.91 -7.49
CA ASN A 62 8.06 14.33 -7.64
C ASN A 62 6.89 14.62 -8.59
N ASP A 63 6.64 13.73 -9.52
CA ASP A 63 5.55 13.84 -10.49
C ASP A 63 4.15 13.70 -9.86
N LEU A 64 4.06 13.18 -8.63
CA LEU A 64 2.79 12.99 -7.93
C LEU A 64 2.56 13.98 -6.76
N LYS A 65 3.46 14.92 -6.53
CA LYS A 65 3.30 16.01 -5.54
C LYS A 65 2.83 15.53 -4.17
N ASN A 66 3.54 14.61 -3.56
CA ASN A 66 3.24 14.04 -2.23
C ASN A 66 2.00 13.15 -2.18
N ASN A 67 1.43 12.81 -3.32
CA ASN A 67 0.41 11.78 -3.40
C ASN A 67 1.02 10.47 -3.87
N TYR A 68 0.42 9.36 -3.48
CA TYR A 68 0.91 8.02 -3.81
C TYR A 68 -0.24 7.23 -4.39
N LEU A 69 0.04 6.49 -5.46
CA LEU A 69 -0.92 5.61 -6.10
C LEU A 69 -0.49 4.18 -5.88
N ILE A 70 -1.29 3.40 -5.18
CA ILE A 70 -1.02 1.99 -4.92
C ILE A 70 -2.05 1.16 -5.68
N PHE A 71 -1.56 0.28 -6.55
CA PHE A 71 -2.39 -0.59 -7.36
C PHE A 71 -2.33 -2.01 -6.81
N LEU A 72 -3.48 -2.59 -6.50
CA LEU A 72 -3.60 -3.94 -5.97
C LEU A 72 -4.32 -4.81 -7.00
N SER A 73 -3.66 -5.88 -7.43
CA SER A 73 -4.24 -6.80 -8.41
C SER A 73 -5.41 -7.57 -7.82
N ASP A 74 -6.41 -7.86 -8.65
CA ASP A 74 -7.52 -8.73 -8.26
C ASP A 74 -7.02 -10.12 -7.85
N GLU A 75 -5.94 -10.61 -8.48
CA GLU A 75 -5.35 -11.91 -8.14
C GLU A 75 -4.80 -11.96 -6.72
N LEU A 76 -4.34 -10.81 -6.19
CA LEU A 76 -3.88 -10.75 -4.81
C LEU A 76 -4.97 -11.20 -3.85
N MET A 77 -6.21 -10.83 -4.11
CA MET A 77 -7.34 -11.12 -3.22
C MET A 77 -7.72 -12.60 -3.17
N PHE A 78 -7.21 -13.41 -4.09
CA PHE A 78 -7.38 -14.88 -4.07
C PHE A 78 -6.29 -15.59 -3.27
N GLN A 79 -5.28 -14.88 -2.79
CA GLN A 79 -4.23 -15.45 -1.96
C GLN A 79 -4.71 -15.64 -0.53
N ASN A 80 -3.91 -16.34 0.31
CA ASN A 80 -4.27 -16.45 1.71
C ASN A 80 -4.14 -15.09 2.42
N LYS A 81 -4.79 -14.97 3.57
CA LYS A 81 -4.85 -13.70 4.31
C LYS A 81 -3.47 -13.15 4.68
N ASP A 82 -2.55 -14.02 5.05
CA ASP A 82 -1.21 -13.58 5.43
C ASP A 82 -0.46 -12.98 4.24
N GLN A 83 -0.62 -13.58 3.06
CA GLN A 83 0.00 -13.06 1.85
C GLN A 83 -0.62 -11.72 1.44
N ILE A 84 -1.93 -11.59 1.55
CA ILE A 84 -2.62 -10.33 1.24
C ILE A 84 -2.10 -9.22 2.16
N LYS A 85 -2.08 -9.46 3.47
CA LYS A 85 -1.59 -8.47 4.44
C LYS A 85 -0.14 -8.12 4.22
N TYR A 86 0.71 -9.11 3.96
CA TYR A 86 2.12 -8.87 3.70
C TYR A 86 2.31 -7.98 2.48
N THR A 87 1.61 -8.27 1.39
CA THR A 87 1.76 -7.50 0.16
C THR A 87 1.29 -6.06 0.33
N ILE A 88 0.15 -5.85 1.00
CA ILE A 88 -0.34 -4.50 1.27
C ILE A 88 0.63 -3.75 2.18
N ALA A 89 1.11 -4.39 3.25
CA ALA A 89 2.07 -3.78 4.17
C ALA A 89 3.39 -3.45 3.47
N HIS A 90 3.82 -4.28 2.53
CA HIS A 90 5.02 -4.05 1.73
C HIS A 90 4.89 -2.77 0.91
N GLU A 91 3.74 -2.56 0.26
CA GLU A 91 3.48 -1.34 -0.53
C GLU A 91 3.38 -0.11 0.37
N ILE A 92 2.74 -0.23 1.52
CA ILE A 92 2.73 0.85 2.52
C ILE A 92 4.15 1.18 2.96
N GLY A 93 5.01 0.17 3.10
CA GLY A 93 6.42 0.35 3.42
C GLY A 93 7.15 1.22 2.41
N HIS A 94 6.90 1.03 1.13
CA HIS A 94 7.50 1.88 0.10
C HIS A 94 7.14 3.35 0.30
N VAL A 95 5.87 3.62 0.66
CA VAL A 95 5.41 4.99 0.91
C VAL A 95 6.08 5.58 2.14
N ILE A 96 6.02 4.88 3.27
CA ILE A 96 6.53 5.37 4.56
C ILE A 96 8.04 5.58 4.53
N LEU A 97 8.78 4.71 3.83
CA LEU A 97 10.23 4.81 3.72
C LEU A 97 10.69 5.79 2.64
N GLY A 98 9.74 6.41 1.93
CA GLY A 98 10.06 7.40 0.92
C GLY A 98 10.75 6.84 -0.32
N HIS A 99 10.49 5.60 -0.66
CA HIS A 99 11.07 4.98 -1.84
C HIS A 99 10.52 5.61 -3.12
N ARG A 100 11.37 5.73 -4.13
CA ARG A 100 11.00 6.32 -5.42
C ARG A 100 10.63 5.25 -6.42
N ASN A 101 9.56 5.50 -7.15
CA ASN A 101 9.15 4.66 -8.27
C ASN A 101 8.45 5.56 -9.30
N SER A 102 9.22 6.47 -9.91
CA SER A 102 8.72 7.42 -10.90
C SER A 102 8.96 6.91 -12.31
N VAL A 103 8.02 7.15 -13.22
CA VAL A 103 8.19 6.83 -14.63
C VAL A 103 9.19 7.76 -15.31
N LEU A 104 9.50 8.91 -14.70
CA LEU A 104 10.42 9.90 -15.26
C LEU A 104 11.87 9.71 -14.78
N GLU A 105 12.08 8.99 -13.69
CA GLU A 105 13.39 8.77 -13.10
C GLU A 105 13.75 7.30 -13.13
N LYS A 106 14.90 6.97 -13.70
CA LYS A 106 15.39 5.59 -13.69
C LYS A 106 16.18 5.33 -12.42
N GLN A 107 15.90 4.20 -11.80
CA GLN A 107 16.66 3.73 -10.64
C GLN A 107 17.55 2.57 -11.07
N SER A 108 18.72 2.43 -10.42
CA SER A 108 19.58 1.28 -10.65
C SER A 108 18.94 0.02 -10.08
N LYS A 109 19.35 -1.15 -10.60
CA LYS A 109 18.88 -2.45 -10.07
C LYS A 109 19.25 -2.60 -8.60
N LYS A 110 20.40 -2.06 -8.20
CA LYS A 110 20.85 -2.10 -6.81
C LYS A 110 19.92 -1.31 -5.89
N GLU A 111 19.51 -0.12 -6.32
CA GLU A 111 18.57 0.70 -5.56
C GLU A 111 17.21 0.04 -5.42
N ILE A 112 16.68 -0.51 -6.51
CA ILE A 112 15.39 -1.21 -6.51
C ILE A 112 15.45 -2.39 -5.54
N LYS A 113 16.51 -3.19 -5.61
CA LYS A 113 16.69 -4.36 -4.73
C LYS A 113 16.76 -3.95 -3.26
N LYS A 114 17.46 -2.85 -2.97
CA LYS A 114 17.56 -2.31 -1.61
C LYS A 114 16.20 -1.87 -1.10
N GLN A 115 15.44 -1.14 -1.92
CA GLN A 115 14.09 -0.66 -1.56
C GLN A 115 13.14 -1.82 -1.31
N GLU A 116 13.18 -2.87 -2.16
CA GLU A 116 12.35 -4.06 -1.98
C GLU A 116 12.66 -4.77 -0.67
N LYS A 117 13.94 -4.89 -0.34
CA LYS A 117 14.36 -5.49 0.92
C LYS A 117 13.87 -4.69 2.12
N GLU A 118 14.02 -3.37 2.07
CA GLU A 118 13.58 -2.48 3.15
C GLU A 118 12.07 -2.53 3.34
N ALA A 119 11.30 -2.54 2.26
CA ALA A 119 9.85 -2.65 2.33
C ALA A 119 9.42 -4.01 2.91
N GLY A 120 10.14 -5.08 2.59
CA GLY A 120 9.89 -6.39 3.17
C GLY A 120 10.14 -6.44 4.67
N VAL A 121 11.21 -5.80 5.14
CA VAL A 121 11.51 -5.70 6.58
C VAL A 121 10.41 -4.90 7.28
N PHE A 122 9.97 -3.79 6.68
CA PHE A 122 8.88 -2.99 7.22
C PHE A 122 7.61 -3.84 7.36
N ALA A 123 7.23 -4.58 6.33
CA ALA A 123 6.03 -5.40 6.38
C ALA A 123 6.09 -6.45 7.49
N LYS A 124 7.23 -7.12 7.64
CA LYS A 124 7.41 -8.15 8.66
C LYS A 124 7.34 -7.59 10.08
N LYS A 125 7.69 -6.33 10.26
CA LYS A 125 7.65 -5.69 11.58
C LYS A 125 6.25 -5.67 12.17
N TYR A 126 5.22 -5.55 11.35
CA TYR A 126 3.84 -5.40 11.80
C TYR A 126 2.99 -6.67 11.65
N LEU A 127 3.55 -7.72 11.07
CA LEU A 127 2.81 -8.98 10.86
C LEU A 127 3.19 -10.12 11.85
#